data_a60ae2c0593996076efb7f2fad3653bd
#
_entry.id   a60ae2c0593996076efb7f2fad3653bd
#
_cell.length_a   1.000
_cell.length_b   1.000
_cell.length_c   1.000
_cell.angle_alpha   90.00
_cell.angle_beta   90.00
_cell.angle_gamma   90.00
#
_symmetry.space_group_name_H-M   'P 1'
#
loop_
_entity.id
_entity.type
_entity.pdbx_description
1 polymer ?
#
loop_
_entity_poly.entity_id
_entity_poly.type
_entity_poly.pdbx_seq_one_letter_code
_entity_poly.pdbx_strand_id
1 'polypeptide(L)'
;YRFEVNGQRSEVGRTKTLPRGSVDRFRIGVASCSNYPQGYFHAYDDMAKADLDLVLHLGDYLYEYAQGRYVNPIAEETLGRVVEPAAEILSLDDYRRRYALYRSDKDLRAAHAAHPWICVWDDHELTNNTWKSGAENHNDGEGEFTERMAIARTVYHEWMPIRTAAQTDQAPIYRQFQIGNLADLIMLDTRLHGRDEQLIYQRDIPKAGGAEAFVKELLMNPNRTILGAEQENWLASQLAAGRDRGATWQIIGQQVLMGKLIAPVLSKDAIDSMALPKYYRERLEGMREIAEAGLPMNLDAWDGYPVCRERIHAIFKRFAKNPVVLAGDTHNGWAFNMQDQEGDAIGVEIGTPGITSPGMEAYLPAPPDVLRKALKASSKELYDLDTARRGWTHIEFTPEATTSKWRFVSTILESRYSISESEPIVCKVGKKQFG
;
A
#
# COMPACT_ATOMS: atom_id res chain seq x y z
N TYR A 1 1.23 -18.34 22.61
CA TYR A 1 2.68 -18.54 22.74
C TYR A 1 3.32 -17.43 23.57
N ARG A 2 4.46 -17.70 24.12
CA ARG A 2 5.39 -16.71 24.67
C ARG A 2 6.81 -17.22 24.50
N PHE A 3 7.74 -16.32 24.44
CA PHE A 3 9.17 -16.65 24.44
C PHE A 3 9.74 -16.53 25.86
N GLU A 4 10.72 -17.36 26.17
CA GLU A 4 11.48 -17.30 27.43
C GLU A 4 12.97 -17.41 27.11
N VAL A 5 13.74 -16.38 27.54
CA VAL A 5 15.19 -16.33 27.34
C VAL A 5 15.83 -15.87 28.66
N ASN A 6 16.77 -16.64 29.19
CA ASN A 6 17.49 -16.33 30.42
C ASN A 6 16.56 -15.97 31.61
N GLY A 7 15.42 -16.64 31.73
CA GLY A 7 14.43 -16.40 32.78
C GLY A 7 13.52 -15.18 32.54
N GLN A 8 13.76 -14.42 31.51
CA GLN A 8 12.86 -13.33 31.08
C GLN A 8 11.79 -13.87 30.13
N ARG A 9 10.57 -13.37 30.29
CA ARG A 9 9.41 -13.83 29.51
C ARG A 9 8.85 -12.70 28.68
N SER A 10 8.54 -12.99 27.41
CA SER A 10 7.79 -12.07 26.55
C SER A 10 6.34 -11.92 27.02
N GLU A 11 5.64 -10.94 26.50
CA GLU A 11 4.19 -10.88 26.50
C GLU A 11 3.60 -12.13 25.85
N VAL A 12 2.34 -12.45 26.17
CA VAL A 12 1.63 -13.59 25.56
C VAL A 12 1.10 -13.17 24.19
N GLY A 13 1.60 -13.81 23.15
CA GLY A 13 1.09 -13.66 21.80
C GLY A 13 0.01 -14.71 21.46
N ARG A 14 -0.93 -14.31 20.62
CA ARG A 14 -1.97 -15.19 20.06
C ARG A 14 -1.68 -15.45 18.59
N THR A 15 -1.93 -16.66 18.16
CA THR A 15 -1.84 -17.05 16.75
C THR A 15 -2.81 -18.19 16.47
N LYS A 16 -3.15 -18.36 15.21
CA LYS A 16 -3.95 -19.49 14.76
C LYS A 16 -3.50 -19.90 13.36
N THR A 17 -3.73 -21.14 13.01
CA THR A 17 -3.57 -21.62 11.63
C THR A 17 -4.72 -21.11 10.77
N LEU A 18 -4.46 -20.95 9.49
CA LEU A 18 -5.53 -20.66 8.53
C LEU A 18 -6.54 -21.83 8.52
N PRO A 19 -7.84 -21.52 8.41
CA PRO A 19 -8.89 -22.53 8.42
C PRO A 19 -8.80 -23.43 7.20
N ARG A 20 -9.28 -24.69 7.37
CA ARG A 20 -9.42 -25.66 6.28
C ARG A 20 -10.90 -26.04 6.13
N GLY A 21 -11.29 -26.46 4.93
CA GLY A 21 -12.68 -26.86 4.65
C GLY A 21 -13.61 -25.66 4.44
N SER A 22 -14.87 -25.78 4.88
CA SER A 22 -15.87 -24.72 4.76
C SER A 22 -15.57 -23.59 5.73
N VAL A 23 -15.62 -22.35 5.25
CA VAL A 23 -15.42 -21.12 6.02
C VAL A 23 -16.56 -20.16 5.70
N ASP A 24 -17.35 -19.84 6.73
CA ASP A 24 -18.52 -18.98 6.59
C ASP A 24 -18.15 -17.49 6.70
N ARG A 25 -17.02 -17.18 7.35
CA ARG A 25 -16.56 -15.81 7.58
C ARG A 25 -15.07 -15.74 7.85
N PHE A 26 -14.41 -14.71 7.31
CA PHE A 26 -13.01 -14.42 7.60
C PHE A 26 -12.78 -12.91 7.62
N ARG A 27 -12.14 -12.37 8.69
CA ARG A 27 -11.93 -10.95 8.92
C ARG A 27 -10.44 -10.61 8.88
N ILE A 28 -10.14 -9.60 8.06
CA ILE A 28 -8.78 -9.11 7.86
C ILE A 28 -8.70 -7.65 8.28
N GLY A 29 -7.73 -7.30 9.11
CA GLY A 29 -7.30 -5.93 9.32
C GLY A 29 -6.17 -5.61 8.33
N VAL A 30 -6.34 -4.58 7.49
CA VAL A 30 -5.31 -4.17 6.52
C VAL A 30 -4.63 -2.89 7.01
N ALA A 31 -3.31 -2.90 7.04
CA ALA A 31 -2.46 -1.81 7.51
C ALA A 31 -1.32 -1.54 6.52
N SER A 32 -0.87 -0.29 6.45
CA SER A 32 0.35 0.14 5.76
C SER A 32 0.83 1.50 6.29
N CYS A 33 2.03 1.91 5.93
CA CYS A 33 2.49 3.29 6.03
C CYS A 33 2.55 3.81 7.48
N SER A 34 3.39 3.15 8.29
CA SER A 34 3.55 3.40 9.72
C SER A 34 4.77 4.28 9.99
N ASN A 35 4.71 5.58 9.70
CA ASN A 35 5.83 6.48 9.92
C ASN A 35 5.92 6.91 11.39
N TYR A 36 6.95 6.42 12.12
CA TYR A 36 7.13 6.64 13.57
C TYR A 36 7.18 8.11 13.97
N PRO A 37 7.95 9.01 13.31
CA PRO A 37 8.03 10.43 13.68
C PRO A 37 6.82 11.27 13.23
N GLN A 38 5.74 10.65 12.76
CA GLN A 38 4.49 11.35 12.46
C GLN A 38 3.52 11.41 13.66
N GLY A 39 3.62 10.49 14.63
CA GLY A 39 2.74 10.47 15.79
C GLY A 39 2.53 9.09 16.41
N TYR A 40 1.54 8.98 17.28
CA TYR A 40 1.17 7.74 17.95
C TYR A 40 0.57 6.71 16.99
N PHE A 41 0.81 5.44 17.24
CA PHE A 41 0.29 4.32 16.49
C PHE A 41 -1.10 3.85 16.96
N HIS A 42 -2.00 4.78 17.27
CA HIS A 42 -3.36 4.49 17.77
C HIS A 42 -4.18 3.54 16.90
N ALA A 43 -3.94 3.54 15.60
CA ALA A 43 -4.60 2.60 14.69
C ALA A 43 -4.23 1.15 15.02
N TYR A 44 -3.00 0.86 15.46
CA TYR A 44 -2.61 -0.46 15.94
C TYR A 44 -3.22 -0.81 17.30
N ASP A 45 -3.40 0.16 18.22
CA ASP A 45 -4.12 -0.07 19.47
C ASP A 45 -5.58 -0.45 19.22
N ASP A 46 -6.26 0.22 18.30
CA ASP A 46 -7.62 -0.15 17.88
C ASP A 46 -7.66 -1.53 17.21
N MET A 47 -6.72 -1.79 16.30
CA MET A 47 -6.60 -3.09 15.63
C MET A 47 -6.37 -4.24 16.62
N ALA A 48 -5.54 -4.03 17.66
CA ALA A 48 -5.30 -5.03 18.71
C ALA A 48 -6.56 -5.45 19.48
N LYS A 49 -7.55 -4.56 19.56
CA LYS A 49 -8.84 -4.77 20.25
C LYS A 49 -9.93 -5.31 19.34
N ALA A 50 -9.72 -5.25 18.02
CA ALA A 50 -10.70 -5.70 17.03
C ALA A 50 -10.75 -7.23 16.94
N ASP A 51 -11.93 -7.76 16.57
CA ASP A 51 -12.11 -9.21 16.34
C ASP A 51 -11.65 -9.54 14.90
N LEU A 52 -10.36 -9.85 14.75
CA LEU A 52 -9.72 -10.19 13.48
C LEU A 52 -9.23 -11.62 13.45
N ASP A 53 -9.26 -12.21 12.27
CA ASP A 53 -8.65 -13.50 11.97
C ASP A 53 -7.19 -13.36 11.57
N LEU A 54 -6.83 -12.21 10.96
CA LEU A 54 -5.53 -11.92 10.38
C LEU A 54 -5.30 -10.42 10.31
N VAL A 55 -4.07 -9.98 10.52
CA VAL A 55 -3.58 -8.66 10.09
C VAL A 55 -2.75 -8.83 8.83
N LEU A 56 -3.09 -8.06 7.80
CA LEU A 56 -2.36 -7.95 6.55
C LEU A 56 -1.61 -6.63 6.52
N HIS A 57 -0.29 -6.67 6.44
CA HIS A 57 0.53 -5.46 6.32
C HIS A 57 1.11 -5.36 4.91
N LEU A 58 0.78 -4.29 4.21
CA LEU A 58 1.07 -4.10 2.79
C LEU A 58 2.33 -3.28 2.52
N GLY A 59 3.20 -3.13 3.52
CA GLY A 59 4.45 -2.42 3.40
C GLY A 59 4.47 -1.05 4.06
N ASP A 60 5.62 -0.38 3.99
CA ASP A 60 5.92 0.82 4.77
C ASP A 60 5.75 0.59 6.28
N TYR A 61 6.21 -0.56 6.74
CA TYR A 61 6.24 -0.87 8.15
C TYR A 61 7.15 0.07 8.92
N LEU A 62 8.23 0.52 8.28
CA LEU A 62 9.15 1.55 8.76
C LEU A 62 9.55 2.49 7.59
N TYR A 63 10.26 3.57 7.93
CA TYR A 63 10.80 4.54 6.98
C TYR A 63 12.29 4.74 7.21
N GLU A 64 13.05 4.85 6.12
CA GLU A 64 14.52 4.91 6.11
C GLU A 64 15.09 6.28 6.48
N TYR A 65 14.32 7.34 6.40
CA TYR A 65 14.78 8.72 6.49
C TYR A 65 15.55 9.06 7.77
N ALA A 66 16.48 10.02 7.65
CA ALA A 66 17.16 10.65 8.77
C ALA A 66 16.18 11.48 9.61
N GLN A 67 16.58 11.74 10.88
CA GLN A 67 15.89 12.64 11.79
C GLN A 67 15.63 14.01 11.15
N GLY A 68 14.45 14.58 11.40
CA GLY A 68 14.02 15.84 10.80
C GLY A 68 13.57 15.75 9.33
N ARG A 69 13.61 14.56 8.73
CA ARG A 69 13.09 14.32 7.37
C ARG A 69 11.77 13.55 7.44
N TYR A 70 10.79 14.00 6.68
CA TYR A 70 9.45 13.41 6.60
C TYR A 70 8.81 13.18 7.99
N VAL A 71 8.88 14.19 8.86
CA VAL A 71 8.43 14.18 10.24
C VAL A 71 7.28 15.16 10.48
N ASN A 72 6.52 14.92 11.54
CA ASN A 72 5.65 15.92 12.13
C ASN A 72 6.42 16.62 13.26
N PRO A 73 6.63 17.95 13.20
CA PRO A 73 7.41 18.66 14.23
C PRO A 73 6.85 18.48 15.65
N ILE A 74 5.53 18.45 15.82
CA ILE A 74 4.91 18.22 17.13
C ILE A 74 5.23 16.81 17.63
N ALA A 75 5.19 15.80 16.75
CA ALA A 75 5.50 14.44 17.15
C ALA A 75 6.97 14.28 17.56
N GLU A 76 7.88 14.87 16.82
CA GLU A 76 9.30 14.79 17.12
C GLU A 76 9.66 15.59 18.38
N GLU A 77 9.27 16.88 18.45
CA GLU A 77 9.68 17.80 19.51
C GLU A 77 8.91 17.61 20.84
N THR A 78 7.61 17.30 20.75
CA THR A 78 6.73 17.26 21.93
C THR A 78 6.47 15.84 22.41
N LEU A 79 6.31 14.87 21.49
CA LEU A 79 5.99 13.49 21.84
C LEU A 79 7.23 12.60 21.94
N GLY A 80 8.42 13.12 21.61
CA GLY A 80 9.67 12.35 21.61
C GLY A 80 9.70 11.22 20.57
N ARG A 81 8.92 11.34 19.50
CA ARG A 81 8.89 10.36 18.40
C ARG A 81 10.07 10.59 17.46
N VAL A 82 11.27 10.37 17.97
CA VAL A 82 12.55 10.57 17.26
C VAL A 82 13.03 9.25 16.68
N VAL A 83 13.52 9.30 15.44
CA VAL A 83 14.05 8.10 14.77
C VAL A 83 15.40 7.67 15.34
N GLU A 84 15.64 6.37 15.35
CA GLU A 84 16.90 5.74 15.76
C GLU A 84 17.32 4.71 14.68
N PRO A 85 18.51 4.80 14.06
CA PRO A 85 19.49 5.87 14.24
C PRO A 85 19.02 7.22 13.70
N ALA A 86 19.67 8.31 14.12
CA ALA A 86 19.33 9.66 13.65
C ALA A 86 19.70 9.90 12.16
N ALA A 87 20.65 9.14 11.62
CA ALA A 87 20.99 9.17 10.21
C ALA A 87 19.98 8.36 9.38
N GLU A 88 20.00 8.54 8.07
CA GLU A 88 19.37 7.62 7.15
C GLU A 88 19.97 6.22 7.29
N ILE A 89 19.15 5.18 7.18
CA ILE A 89 19.59 3.81 7.39
C ILE A 89 20.21 3.23 6.10
N LEU A 90 21.47 2.78 6.23
CA LEU A 90 22.23 2.21 5.13
C LEU A 90 22.85 0.87 5.51
N SER A 91 23.38 0.75 6.73
CA SER A 91 24.08 -0.44 7.20
C SER A 91 23.14 -1.47 7.85
N LEU A 92 23.63 -2.69 7.98
CA LEU A 92 22.92 -3.78 8.67
C LEU A 92 22.48 -3.38 10.10
N ASP A 93 23.35 -2.69 10.84
CA ASP A 93 23.07 -2.22 12.19
C ASP A 93 22.00 -1.11 12.20
N ASP A 94 22.05 -0.20 11.24
CA ASP A 94 21.05 0.87 11.12
C ASP A 94 19.64 0.33 10.89
N TYR A 95 19.47 -0.60 9.95
CA TYR A 95 18.18 -1.25 9.71
C TYR A 95 17.68 -1.99 10.94
N ARG A 96 18.53 -2.75 11.65
CA ARG A 96 18.16 -3.45 12.90
C ARG A 96 17.74 -2.49 13.99
N ARG A 97 18.43 -1.37 14.18
CA ARG A 97 18.10 -0.32 15.15
C ARG A 97 16.76 0.34 14.81
N ARG A 98 16.50 0.61 13.53
CA ARG A 98 15.25 1.18 13.08
C ARG A 98 14.08 0.20 13.35
N TYR A 99 14.22 -1.09 13.03
CA TYR A 99 13.21 -2.10 13.39
C TYR A 99 13.03 -2.20 14.91
N ALA A 100 14.09 -2.18 15.69
CA ALA A 100 14.03 -2.22 17.15
C ALA A 100 13.23 -1.04 17.73
N LEU A 101 13.45 0.18 17.18
CA LEU A 101 12.69 1.37 17.55
C LEU A 101 11.19 1.16 17.30
N TYR A 102 10.81 0.78 16.08
CA TYR A 102 9.40 0.57 15.74
C TYR A 102 8.77 -0.53 16.60
N ARG A 103 9.46 -1.64 16.81
CA ARG A 103 9.01 -2.77 17.65
C ARG A 103 8.99 -2.44 19.15
N SER A 104 9.57 -1.32 19.58
CA SER A 104 9.44 -0.82 20.95
C SER A 104 8.10 -0.12 21.21
N ASP A 105 7.39 0.33 20.16
CA ASP A 105 6.08 0.96 20.29
C ASP A 105 5.05 0.00 20.89
N LYS A 106 4.36 0.46 21.95
CA LYS A 106 3.43 -0.37 22.72
C LYS A 106 2.21 -0.81 21.94
N ASP A 107 1.70 0.07 21.05
CA ASP A 107 0.46 -0.18 20.30
C ASP A 107 0.73 -1.16 19.14
N LEU A 108 1.87 -1.01 18.47
CA LEU A 108 2.34 -1.96 17.47
C LEU A 108 2.61 -3.34 18.07
N ARG A 109 3.26 -3.41 19.24
CA ARG A 109 3.47 -4.69 19.96
C ARG A 109 2.14 -5.34 20.35
N ALA A 110 1.17 -4.55 20.83
CA ALA A 110 -0.15 -5.06 21.19
C ALA A 110 -0.85 -5.70 19.98
N ALA A 111 -0.80 -5.06 18.80
CA ALA A 111 -1.38 -5.61 17.58
C ALA A 111 -0.68 -6.92 17.14
N HIS A 112 0.65 -6.99 17.22
CA HIS A 112 1.39 -8.22 16.96
C HIS A 112 1.09 -9.34 17.97
N ALA A 113 0.87 -8.99 19.22
CA ALA A 113 0.52 -9.97 20.24
C ALA A 113 -0.91 -10.49 20.09
N ALA A 114 -1.84 -9.66 19.60
CA ALA A 114 -3.26 -9.99 19.49
C ALA A 114 -3.60 -10.90 18.30
N HIS A 115 -2.90 -10.77 17.17
CA HIS A 115 -3.29 -11.40 15.91
C HIS A 115 -2.11 -12.04 15.18
N PRO A 116 -2.34 -13.07 14.32
CA PRO A 116 -1.37 -13.50 13.31
C PRO A 116 -1.24 -12.45 12.22
N TRP A 117 -0.03 -12.32 11.65
CA TRP A 117 0.27 -11.36 10.60
C TRP A 117 0.77 -12.04 9.33
N ILE A 118 0.36 -11.49 8.18
CA ILE A 118 0.97 -11.73 6.86
C ILE A 118 1.44 -10.38 6.35
N CYS A 119 2.73 -10.27 6.05
CA CYS A 119 3.37 -9.02 5.68
C CYS A 119 4.04 -9.14 4.31
N VAL A 120 4.12 -8.03 3.60
CA VAL A 120 4.96 -7.82 2.43
C VAL A 120 5.65 -6.45 2.60
N TRP A 121 6.84 -6.26 2.03
CA TRP A 121 7.47 -4.93 1.99
C TRP A 121 6.82 -4.04 0.95
N ASP A 122 6.96 -2.72 1.11
CA ASP A 122 6.87 -1.74 0.05
C ASP A 122 8.28 -1.18 -0.21
N ASP A 123 8.43 0.08 -0.56
CA ASP A 123 9.73 0.68 -0.85
C ASP A 123 10.49 1.08 0.43
N HIS A 124 9.83 1.66 1.43
CA HIS A 124 10.48 2.20 2.63
C HIS A 124 11.13 1.15 3.56
N GLU A 125 10.78 -0.13 3.44
CA GLU A 125 11.57 -1.19 4.09
C GLU A 125 12.99 -1.29 3.50
N LEU A 126 13.22 -0.73 2.33
CA LEU A 126 14.52 -0.51 1.73
C LEU A 126 14.84 0.98 1.65
N THR A 127 14.25 1.70 0.70
CA THR A 127 14.36 3.15 0.52
C THR A 127 13.35 3.67 -0.51
N ASN A 128 12.94 4.94 -0.38
CA ASN A 128 11.88 5.56 -1.16
C ASN A 128 11.95 5.29 -2.67
N ASN A 129 10.81 4.93 -3.23
CA ASN A 129 10.59 4.66 -4.64
C ASN A 129 11.58 3.67 -5.24
N THR A 130 11.79 2.54 -4.54
CA THR A 130 12.69 1.46 -4.97
C THR A 130 12.11 0.66 -6.13
N TRP A 131 13.00 0.18 -7.01
CA TRP A 131 12.71 -0.78 -8.08
C TRP A 131 13.79 -1.88 -8.12
N LYS A 132 13.68 -2.85 -8.99
CA LYS A 132 14.56 -4.05 -9.03
C LYS A 132 16.06 -3.77 -9.05
N SER A 133 16.50 -2.58 -9.48
CA SER A 133 17.94 -2.28 -9.67
C SER A 133 18.35 -0.88 -9.19
N GLY A 134 17.49 -0.18 -8.44
CA GLY A 134 17.77 1.15 -7.91
C GLY A 134 16.64 1.71 -7.09
N ALA A 135 16.78 2.94 -6.63
CA ALA A 135 15.75 3.68 -5.91
C ALA A 135 15.92 5.19 -6.14
N GLU A 136 14.84 5.96 -5.94
CA GLU A 136 14.92 7.42 -6.00
C GLU A 136 15.79 7.96 -4.85
N ASN A 137 15.63 7.40 -3.64
CA ASN A 137 16.39 7.79 -2.46
C ASN A 137 17.58 6.83 -2.22
N HIS A 138 18.39 6.62 -3.27
CA HIS A 138 19.71 5.98 -3.14
C HIS A 138 20.72 6.83 -3.92
N ASN A 139 21.58 7.54 -3.18
CA ASN A 139 22.36 8.66 -3.67
C ASN A 139 23.85 8.32 -3.81
N ASP A 140 24.59 9.15 -4.52
CA ASP A 140 26.04 9.05 -4.63
C ASP A 140 26.69 9.05 -3.24
N GLY A 141 27.55 8.06 -2.97
CA GLY A 141 28.23 7.88 -1.70
C GLY A 141 27.54 6.94 -0.70
N GLU A 142 26.36 6.41 -1.01
CA GLU A 142 25.63 5.46 -0.15
C GLU A 142 25.98 3.98 -0.42
N GLY A 143 26.98 3.73 -1.27
CA GLY A 143 27.43 2.38 -1.63
C GLY A 143 26.65 1.78 -2.81
N GLU A 144 26.77 0.47 -2.99
CA GLU A 144 26.08 -0.24 -4.06
C GLU A 144 24.63 -0.54 -3.67
N PHE A 145 23.68 -0.20 -4.52
CA PHE A 145 22.25 -0.46 -4.28
C PHE A 145 21.96 -1.94 -3.97
N THR A 146 22.61 -2.85 -4.66
CA THR A 146 22.44 -4.30 -4.46
C THR A 146 22.87 -4.76 -3.08
N GLU A 147 23.90 -4.11 -2.48
CA GLU A 147 24.33 -4.38 -1.10
C GLU A 147 23.31 -3.87 -0.10
N ARG A 148 22.80 -2.60 -0.26
CA ARG A 148 21.73 -2.05 0.56
C ARG A 148 20.48 -2.91 0.50
N MET A 149 20.10 -3.36 -0.70
CA MET A 149 18.94 -4.25 -0.89
C MET A 149 19.12 -5.59 -0.17
N ALA A 150 20.30 -6.21 -0.24
CA ALA A 150 20.59 -7.46 0.45
C ALA A 150 20.52 -7.29 1.98
N ILE A 151 21.06 -6.19 2.51
CA ILE A 151 20.99 -5.82 3.93
C ILE A 151 19.52 -5.67 4.37
N ALA A 152 18.75 -4.84 3.67
CA ALA A 152 17.35 -4.57 4.01
C ALA A 152 16.51 -5.86 4.00
N ARG A 153 16.67 -6.71 2.98
CA ARG A 153 16.00 -8.01 2.90
C ARG A 153 16.36 -8.94 4.05
N THR A 154 17.64 -9.01 4.42
CA THR A 154 18.11 -9.82 5.56
C THR A 154 17.45 -9.35 6.84
N VAL A 155 17.47 -8.04 7.14
CA VAL A 155 16.86 -7.50 8.37
C VAL A 155 15.35 -7.64 8.37
N TYR A 156 14.70 -7.46 7.21
CA TYR A 156 13.27 -7.71 7.09
C TYR A 156 12.90 -9.14 7.51
N HIS A 157 13.66 -10.15 7.08
CA HIS A 157 13.44 -11.54 7.45
C HIS A 157 13.78 -11.85 8.93
N GLU A 158 14.67 -11.09 9.54
CA GLU A 158 14.96 -11.20 10.98
C GLU A 158 13.81 -10.68 11.86
N TRP A 159 13.13 -9.60 11.43
CA TRP A 159 12.19 -8.87 12.27
C TRP A 159 10.72 -9.11 11.92
N MET A 160 10.41 -9.46 10.69
CA MET A 160 9.03 -9.67 10.26
C MET A 160 8.60 -11.14 10.33
N PRO A 161 7.34 -11.43 10.73
CA PRO A 161 6.86 -12.79 10.90
C PRO A 161 6.52 -13.45 9.55
N ILE A 162 7.49 -13.53 8.67
CA ILE A 162 7.31 -14.07 7.32
C ILE A 162 7.99 -15.43 7.16
N ARG A 163 7.47 -16.19 6.22
CA ARG A 163 8.05 -17.46 5.79
C ARG A 163 7.99 -17.53 4.26
N THR A 164 9.15 -17.55 3.63
CA THR A 164 9.30 -17.75 2.20
C THR A 164 9.45 -19.23 1.86
N ALA A 165 9.18 -19.60 0.59
CA ALA A 165 9.22 -20.99 0.16
C ALA A 165 10.60 -21.65 0.36
N ALA A 166 11.67 -20.93 0.06
CA ALA A 166 13.04 -21.40 0.23
C ALA A 166 13.63 -21.14 1.64
N GLN A 167 12.86 -20.48 2.52
CA GLN A 167 13.30 -20.09 3.87
C GLN A 167 14.62 -19.29 3.87
N THR A 168 14.87 -18.53 2.82
CA THR A 168 16.03 -17.66 2.65
C THR A 168 15.57 -16.25 2.35
N ASP A 169 16.41 -15.27 2.67
CA ASP A 169 16.21 -13.86 2.34
C ASP A 169 16.32 -13.55 0.83
N GLN A 170 16.87 -14.50 0.05
CA GLN A 170 16.97 -14.42 -1.41
C GLN A 170 15.71 -14.92 -2.14
N ALA A 171 14.83 -15.64 -1.45
CA ALA A 171 13.60 -16.14 -2.05
C ALA A 171 12.63 -15.00 -2.37
N PRO A 172 11.83 -15.14 -3.45
CA PRO A 172 10.73 -14.20 -3.71
C PRO A 172 9.77 -14.11 -2.52
N ILE A 173 9.34 -12.87 -2.20
CA ILE A 173 8.39 -12.66 -1.10
C ILE A 173 6.94 -12.91 -1.52
N TYR A 174 6.65 -12.88 -2.82
CA TYR A 174 5.29 -13.18 -3.30
C TYR A 174 4.92 -14.64 -2.99
N ARG A 175 3.74 -14.83 -2.45
CA ARG A 175 3.28 -16.12 -1.93
C ARG A 175 1.76 -16.18 -1.81
N GLN A 176 1.20 -17.39 -1.69
CA GLN A 176 -0.24 -17.63 -1.57
C GLN A 176 -0.59 -18.32 -0.25
N PHE A 177 -1.78 -18.01 0.26
CA PHE A 177 -2.40 -18.62 1.42
C PHE A 177 -3.84 -19.00 1.10
N GLN A 178 -4.25 -20.21 1.53
CA GLN A 178 -5.62 -20.69 1.34
C GLN A 178 -6.42 -20.44 2.62
N ILE A 179 -7.59 -19.86 2.49
CA ILE A 179 -8.56 -19.63 3.57
C ILE A 179 -9.75 -20.56 3.30
N GLY A 180 -9.55 -21.85 3.58
CA GLY A 180 -10.51 -22.90 3.28
C GLY A 180 -10.99 -22.87 1.84
N ASN A 181 -12.29 -22.98 1.63
CA ASN A 181 -12.96 -22.82 0.33
C ASN A 181 -13.41 -21.35 0.09
N LEU A 182 -13.28 -20.47 1.09
CA LEU A 182 -13.77 -19.09 1.02
C LEU A 182 -12.88 -18.20 0.14
N ALA A 183 -11.56 -18.27 0.34
CA ALA A 183 -10.69 -17.35 -0.37
C ALA A 183 -9.28 -17.89 -0.60
N ASP A 184 -8.61 -17.37 -1.63
CA ASP A 184 -7.17 -17.39 -1.79
C ASP A 184 -6.62 -15.98 -1.55
N LEU A 185 -5.68 -15.85 -0.61
CA LEU A 185 -4.91 -14.64 -0.39
C LEU A 185 -3.57 -14.77 -1.12
N ILE A 186 -3.36 -13.91 -2.10
CA ILE A 186 -2.19 -13.88 -2.97
C ILE A 186 -1.44 -12.58 -2.70
N MET A 187 -0.24 -12.69 -2.12
CA MET A 187 0.63 -11.54 -1.85
C MET A 187 1.57 -11.33 -3.01
N LEU A 188 1.64 -10.10 -3.53
CA LEU A 188 2.54 -9.73 -4.62
C LEU A 188 3.74 -8.93 -4.11
N ASP A 189 4.81 -8.92 -4.90
CA ASP A 189 5.95 -8.02 -4.78
C ASP A 189 5.91 -7.04 -5.96
N THR A 190 5.49 -5.81 -5.72
CA THR A 190 5.43 -4.76 -6.74
C THR A 190 6.65 -3.84 -6.71
N ARG A 191 7.71 -4.20 -5.96
CA ARG A 191 8.92 -3.38 -5.79
C ARG A 191 10.20 -4.07 -6.27
N LEU A 192 10.63 -5.15 -5.62
CA LEU A 192 11.98 -5.67 -5.76
C LEU A 192 12.14 -6.77 -6.81
N HIS A 193 11.08 -7.58 -7.07
CA HIS A 193 11.22 -8.75 -7.92
C HIS A 193 11.32 -8.42 -9.42
N GLY A 194 10.43 -7.58 -9.94
CA GLY A 194 10.35 -7.37 -11.38
C GLY A 194 10.15 -5.94 -11.85
N ARG A 195 9.94 -5.00 -10.91
CA ARG A 195 9.58 -3.62 -11.21
C ARG A 195 10.66 -2.89 -12.00
N ASP A 196 10.28 -2.30 -13.13
CA ASP A 196 11.09 -1.31 -13.82
C ASP A 196 11.04 0.04 -13.11
N GLU A 197 12.07 0.87 -13.30
CA GLU A 197 12.07 2.24 -12.77
C GLU A 197 10.79 2.99 -13.16
N GLN A 198 10.17 3.69 -12.20
CA GLN A 198 9.03 4.55 -12.45
C GLN A 198 9.40 5.72 -13.36
N LEU A 199 8.45 6.13 -14.21
CA LEU A 199 8.60 7.32 -15.03
C LEU A 199 8.39 8.57 -14.18
N ILE A 200 9.06 9.67 -14.56
CA ILE A 200 8.97 10.97 -13.90
C ILE A 200 8.70 12.04 -14.98
N TYR A 201 7.59 12.75 -14.89
CA TYR A 201 7.17 13.72 -15.91
C TYR A 201 8.23 14.77 -16.22
N GLN A 202 8.84 15.34 -15.18
CA GLN A 202 9.85 16.41 -15.32
C GLN A 202 11.12 15.90 -16.01
N ARG A 203 11.46 14.63 -15.86
CA ARG A 203 12.63 14.00 -16.47
C ARG A 203 12.33 13.46 -17.86
N ASP A 204 11.23 12.75 -18.00
CA ASP A 204 11.02 11.84 -19.13
C ASP A 204 10.22 12.45 -20.28
N ILE A 205 9.35 13.44 -20.03
CA ILE A 205 8.70 14.19 -21.11
C ILE A 205 9.71 14.95 -21.98
N PRO A 206 10.68 15.72 -21.42
CA PRO A 206 11.71 16.36 -22.22
C PRO A 206 12.61 15.38 -22.97
N LYS A 207 12.98 14.24 -22.33
CA LYS A 207 13.79 13.20 -22.98
C LYS A 207 13.08 12.55 -24.16
N ALA A 208 11.78 12.35 -24.08
CA ALA A 208 10.98 11.80 -25.18
C ALA A 208 10.73 12.80 -26.31
N GLY A 209 10.96 14.09 -26.09
CA GLY A 209 10.67 15.14 -27.06
C GLY A 209 9.25 15.70 -27.01
N GLY A 210 8.51 15.44 -25.91
CA GLY A 210 7.19 15.97 -25.65
C GLY A 210 6.20 14.93 -25.09
N ALA A 211 5.03 15.39 -24.66
CA ALA A 211 4.04 14.55 -23.98
C ALA A 211 3.49 13.41 -24.86
N GLU A 212 3.26 13.66 -26.16
CA GLU A 212 2.78 12.63 -27.07
C GLU A 212 3.79 11.49 -27.25
N ALA A 213 5.06 11.85 -27.48
CA ALA A 213 6.15 10.86 -27.59
C ALA A 213 6.36 10.11 -26.26
N PHE A 214 6.30 10.82 -25.12
CA PHE A 214 6.34 10.21 -23.79
C PHE A 214 5.27 9.11 -23.62
N VAL A 215 4.01 9.42 -23.95
CA VAL A 215 2.92 8.45 -23.87
C VAL A 215 3.20 7.25 -24.77
N LYS A 216 3.48 7.49 -26.06
CA LYS A 216 3.61 6.44 -27.07
C LYS A 216 4.83 5.55 -26.84
N GLU A 217 5.97 6.12 -26.49
CA GLU A 217 7.25 5.40 -26.49
C GLU A 217 7.66 4.91 -25.10
N LEU A 218 7.27 5.64 -24.04
CA LEU A 218 7.65 5.29 -22.68
C LEU A 218 6.50 4.73 -21.87
N LEU A 219 5.40 5.46 -21.71
CA LEU A 219 4.29 5.04 -20.85
C LEU A 219 3.58 3.77 -21.39
N MET A 220 3.30 3.73 -22.68
CA MET A 220 2.64 2.60 -23.37
C MET A 220 3.62 1.53 -23.86
N ASN A 221 4.86 1.56 -23.42
CA ASN A 221 5.85 0.55 -23.78
C ASN A 221 5.44 -0.84 -23.24
N PRO A 222 5.21 -1.85 -24.12
CA PRO A 222 4.72 -3.17 -23.70
C PRO A 222 5.73 -3.97 -22.86
N ASN A 223 7.00 -3.60 -22.89
CA ASN A 223 8.06 -4.28 -22.14
C ASN A 223 8.17 -3.76 -20.69
N ARG A 224 7.56 -2.63 -20.38
CA ARG A 224 7.56 -2.13 -18.99
C ARG A 224 6.67 -3.00 -18.11
N THR A 225 7.18 -3.30 -16.93
CA THR A 225 6.49 -4.19 -15.98
C THR A 225 6.66 -3.73 -14.54
N ILE A 226 5.68 -4.08 -13.71
CA ILE A 226 5.71 -3.95 -12.25
C ILE A 226 6.05 -5.30 -11.58
N LEU A 227 5.59 -6.41 -12.16
CA LEU A 227 5.73 -7.74 -11.57
C LEU A 227 6.88 -8.56 -12.17
N GLY A 228 7.22 -8.32 -13.43
CA GLY A 228 8.06 -9.21 -14.22
C GLY A 228 7.31 -10.46 -14.69
N ALA A 229 7.79 -11.05 -15.79
CA ALA A 229 7.12 -12.19 -16.44
C ALA A 229 6.98 -13.41 -15.51
N GLU A 230 7.96 -13.65 -14.65
CA GLU A 230 7.95 -14.77 -13.70
C GLU A 230 6.78 -14.68 -12.74
N GLN A 231 6.61 -13.52 -12.08
CA GLN A 231 5.53 -13.31 -11.12
C GLN A 231 4.16 -13.21 -11.82
N GLU A 232 4.07 -12.61 -13.04
CA GLU A 232 2.85 -12.60 -13.84
C GLU A 232 2.36 -14.04 -14.15
N ASN A 233 3.27 -14.93 -14.57
CA ASN A 233 2.96 -16.35 -14.84
C ASN A 233 2.59 -17.11 -13.56
N TRP A 234 3.32 -16.87 -12.46
CA TRP A 234 2.99 -17.45 -11.17
C TRP A 234 1.60 -17.02 -10.69
N LEU A 235 1.26 -15.73 -10.77
CA LEU A 235 -0.06 -15.21 -10.43
C LEU A 235 -1.18 -15.89 -11.23
N ALA A 236 -0.99 -16.02 -12.55
CA ALA A 236 -1.94 -16.73 -13.41
C ALA A 236 -2.15 -18.18 -12.98
N SER A 237 -1.07 -18.88 -12.61
CA SER A 237 -1.13 -20.27 -12.14
C SER A 237 -1.85 -20.40 -10.79
N GLN A 238 -1.63 -19.47 -9.84
CA GLN A 238 -2.30 -19.48 -8.55
C GLN A 238 -3.80 -19.21 -8.69
N LEU A 239 -4.18 -18.24 -9.52
CA LEU A 239 -5.58 -17.93 -9.80
C LEU A 239 -6.30 -19.09 -10.49
N ALA A 240 -5.65 -19.74 -11.46
CA ALA A 240 -6.19 -20.93 -12.11
C ALA A 240 -6.42 -22.08 -11.10
N ALA A 241 -5.44 -22.36 -10.26
CA ALA A 241 -5.55 -23.37 -9.20
C ALA A 241 -6.66 -23.06 -8.20
N GLY A 242 -6.81 -21.78 -7.79
CA GLY A 242 -7.87 -21.32 -6.89
C GLY A 242 -9.27 -21.49 -7.52
N ARG A 243 -9.41 -21.10 -8.78
CA ARG A 243 -10.65 -21.30 -9.55
C ARG A 243 -11.04 -22.79 -9.62
N ASP A 244 -10.08 -23.66 -9.91
CA ASP A 244 -10.32 -25.11 -10.07
C ASP A 244 -10.68 -25.77 -8.72
N ARG A 245 -10.20 -25.24 -7.59
CA ARG A 245 -10.65 -25.63 -6.24
C ARG A 245 -12.02 -25.05 -5.87
N GLY A 246 -12.52 -24.10 -6.59
CA GLY A 246 -13.79 -23.44 -6.29
C GLY A 246 -13.71 -22.34 -5.23
N ALA A 247 -12.54 -21.72 -4.98
CA ALA A 247 -12.40 -20.59 -4.09
C ALA A 247 -13.35 -19.44 -4.49
N THR A 248 -14.10 -18.92 -3.52
CA THR A 248 -15.10 -17.88 -3.76
C THR A 248 -14.41 -16.56 -4.10
N TRP A 249 -13.44 -16.12 -3.29
CA TRP A 249 -12.74 -14.85 -3.43
C TRP A 249 -11.27 -15.05 -3.82
N GLN A 250 -10.74 -14.15 -4.63
CA GLN A 250 -9.33 -14.02 -4.92
C GLN A 250 -8.86 -12.69 -4.36
N ILE A 251 -8.18 -12.71 -3.21
CA ILE A 251 -7.70 -11.53 -2.49
C ILE A 251 -6.25 -11.29 -2.92
N ILE A 252 -5.99 -10.16 -3.54
CA ILE A 252 -4.67 -9.77 -4.03
C ILE A 252 -4.11 -8.69 -3.11
N GLY A 253 -3.21 -9.06 -2.20
CA GLY A 253 -2.50 -8.11 -1.33
C GLY A 253 -1.26 -7.61 -2.05
N GLN A 254 -1.16 -6.30 -2.23
CA GLN A 254 -0.05 -5.66 -2.93
C GLN A 254 0.16 -4.23 -2.44
N GLN A 255 1.20 -3.54 -2.93
CA GLN A 255 1.64 -2.27 -2.36
C GLN A 255 0.86 -1.09 -2.94
N VAL A 256 0.94 -0.87 -4.26
CA VAL A 256 0.52 0.35 -4.95
C VAL A 256 -0.87 0.24 -5.59
N LEU A 257 -1.58 1.36 -5.77
CA LEU A 257 -2.93 1.37 -6.34
C LEU A 257 -2.97 0.82 -7.77
N MET A 258 -3.93 -0.08 -8.06
CA MET A 258 -4.19 -0.64 -9.38
C MET A 258 -5.30 0.11 -10.14
N GLY A 259 -6.30 0.63 -9.44
CA GLY A 259 -7.39 1.42 -10.01
C GLY A 259 -6.89 2.70 -10.68
N LYS A 260 -7.52 3.07 -11.77
CA LYS A 260 -7.12 4.22 -12.59
C LYS A 260 -7.49 5.53 -11.91
N LEU A 261 -6.47 6.34 -11.62
CA LEU A 261 -6.63 7.64 -10.96
C LEU A 261 -6.24 8.78 -11.90
N ILE A 262 -7.22 9.58 -12.31
CA ILE A 262 -7.03 10.74 -13.17
C ILE A 262 -7.09 12.01 -12.32
N ALA A 263 -6.10 12.87 -12.48
CA ALA A 263 -6.08 14.16 -11.81
C ALA A 263 -7.30 15.02 -12.24
N PRO A 264 -7.92 15.76 -11.29
CA PRO A 264 -9.03 16.63 -11.64
C PRO A 264 -8.51 17.85 -12.44
N VAL A 265 -9.24 18.21 -13.49
CA VAL A 265 -8.97 19.45 -14.23
C VAL A 265 -9.55 20.60 -13.42
N LEU A 266 -8.70 21.31 -12.67
CA LEU A 266 -9.06 22.52 -11.96
C LEU A 266 -8.85 23.72 -12.89
N SER A 267 -9.84 24.61 -13.02
CA SER A 267 -9.65 25.84 -13.78
C SER A 267 -8.62 26.74 -13.09
N LYS A 268 -7.91 27.55 -13.89
CA LYS A 268 -6.96 28.52 -13.35
C LYS A 268 -7.63 29.47 -12.35
N ASP A 269 -8.83 29.95 -12.66
CA ASP A 269 -9.59 30.84 -11.78
C ASP A 269 -9.93 30.16 -10.45
N ALA A 270 -10.23 28.84 -10.47
CA ALA A 270 -10.45 28.08 -9.25
C ALA A 270 -9.19 27.98 -8.40
N ILE A 271 -8.03 27.71 -9.01
CA ILE A 271 -6.73 27.66 -8.32
C ILE A 271 -6.37 29.05 -7.75
N ASP A 272 -6.53 30.11 -8.51
CA ASP A 272 -6.24 31.49 -8.09
C ASP A 272 -7.17 31.94 -6.93
N SER A 273 -8.44 31.52 -6.95
CA SER A 273 -9.43 31.83 -5.89
C SER A 273 -9.12 31.17 -4.54
N MET A 274 -8.32 30.10 -4.52
CA MET A 274 -7.94 29.38 -3.29
C MET A 274 -6.94 30.16 -2.40
N ALA A 275 -6.39 31.28 -2.89
CA ALA A 275 -5.42 32.14 -2.17
C ALA A 275 -4.25 31.35 -1.53
N LEU A 276 -3.79 30.30 -2.19
CA LEU A 276 -2.75 29.41 -1.70
C LEU A 276 -1.35 30.02 -1.77
N PRO A 277 -0.41 29.63 -0.87
CA PRO A 277 1.01 29.91 -1.04
C PRO A 277 1.52 29.47 -2.43
N LYS A 278 2.55 30.16 -2.93
CA LYS A 278 3.11 29.95 -4.28
C LYS A 278 3.41 28.48 -4.58
N TYR A 279 4.05 27.78 -3.64
CA TYR A 279 4.40 26.37 -3.77
C TYR A 279 3.20 25.47 -4.11
N TYR A 280 2.09 25.63 -3.38
CA TYR A 280 0.88 24.82 -3.60
C TYR A 280 0.17 25.19 -4.91
N ARG A 281 0.21 26.46 -5.27
CA ARG A 281 -0.36 26.91 -6.56
C ARG A 281 0.37 26.31 -7.73
N GLU A 282 1.71 26.39 -7.76
CA GLU A 282 2.55 25.78 -8.80
C GLU A 282 2.31 24.27 -8.92
N ARG A 283 2.11 23.59 -7.79
CA ARG A 283 1.80 22.17 -7.76
C ARG A 283 0.42 21.86 -8.38
N LEU A 284 -0.61 22.65 -8.06
CA LEU A 284 -1.94 22.49 -8.66
C LEU A 284 -1.95 22.84 -10.15
N GLU A 285 -1.20 23.84 -10.57
CA GLU A 285 -1.02 24.15 -11.99
C GLU A 285 -0.34 23.01 -12.75
N GLY A 286 0.72 22.41 -12.20
CA GLY A 286 1.36 21.23 -12.76
C GLY A 286 0.41 20.02 -12.85
N MET A 287 -0.41 19.77 -11.82
CA MET A 287 -1.43 18.74 -11.87
C MET A 287 -2.50 19.01 -12.94
N ARG A 288 -2.89 20.27 -13.13
CA ARG A 288 -3.82 20.66 -14.20
C ARG A 288 -3.25 20.36 -15.57
N GLU A 289 -1.99 20.71 -15.82
CA GLU A 289 -1.32 20.39 -17.10
C GLU A 289 -1.29 18.89 -17.39
N ILE A 290 -0.98 18.08 -16.38
CA ILE A 290 -1.03 16.60 -16.46
C ILE A 290 -2.44 16.14 -16.79
N ALA A 291 -3.46 16.67 -16.10
CA ALA A 291 -4.86 16.31 -16.31
C ALA A 291 -5.37 16.72 -17.71
N GLU A 292 -5.05 17.94 -18.18
CA GLU A 292 -5.40 18.44 -19.51
C GLU A 292 -4.75 17.60 -20.63
N ALA A 293 -3.56 17.06 -20.38
CA ALA A 293 -2.88 16.14 -21.28
C ALA A 293 -3.43 14.70 -21.20
N GLY A 294 -4.40 14.41 -20.31
CA GLY A 294 -4.96 13.08 -20.10
C GLY A 294 -3.98 12.07 -19.49
N LEU A 295 -2.95 12.58 -18.80
CA LEU A 295 -1.90 11.77 -18.19
C LEU A 295 -2.30 11.28 -16.79
N PRO A 296 -1.80 10.12 -16.33
CA PRO A 296 -2.05 9.59 -14.99
C PRO A 296 -1.59 10.53 -13.87
N MET A 297 -2.26 10.49 -12.74
CA MET A 297 -1.88 11.30 -11.58
C MET A 297 -0.62 10.77 -10.87
N ASN A 298 -0.44 9.44 -10.83
CA ASN A 298 0.65 8.79 -10.11
C ASN A 298 1.33 7.73 -10.98
N LEU A 299 2.58 8.01 -11.38
CA LEU A 299 3.38 7.09 -12.21
C LEU A 299 4.12 6.01 -11.39
N ASP A 300 4.13 6.12 -10.06
CA ASP A 300 4.63 5.08 -9.17
C ASP A 300 3.63 3.95 -8.97
N ALA A 301 2.33 4.23 -9.11
CA ALA A 301 1.26 3.24 -9.12
C ALA A 301 1.16 2.48 -10.46
N TRP A 302 0.20 1.56 -10.59
CA TRP A 302 -0.06 0.81 -11.83
C TRP A 302 -0.38 1.70 -13.04
N ASP A 303 -0.80 2.93 -12.80
CA ASP A 303 -0.99 3.93 -13.85
C ASP A 303 0.29 4.29 -14.61
N GLY A 304 1.48 4.11 -13.99
CA GLY A 304 2.78 4.21 -14.65
C GLY A 304 3.17 3.00 -15.49
N TYR A 305 2.35 1.93 -15.47
CA TYR A 305 2.58 0.67 -16.18
C TYR A 305 1.30 0.15 -16.85
N PRO A 306 0.61 0.96 -17.65
CA PRO A 306 -0.75 0.67 -18.14
C PRO A 306 -0.82 -0.63 -18.94
N VAL A 307 0.18 -0.95 -19.76
CA VAL A 307 0.19 -2.19 -20.56
C VAL A 307 0.40 -3.42 -19.68
N CYS A 308 1.23 -3.32 -18.63
CA CYS A 308 1.36 -4.38 -17.62
C CYS A 308 0.03 -4.59 -16.88
N ARG A 309 -0.64 -3.51 -16.45
CA ARG A 309 -1.95 -3.57 -15.80
C ARG A 309 -2.97 -4.32 -16.66
N GLU A 310 -3.05 -4.02 -17.95
CA GLU A 310 -3.97 -4.71 -18.84
C GLU A 310 -3.65 -6.21 -18.99
N ARG A 311 -2.38 -6.63 -18.97
CA ARG A 311 -2.03 -8.05 -18.90
C ARG A 311 -2.56 -8.71 -17.63
N ILE A 312 -2.48 -8.03 -16.49
CA ILE A 312 -3.03 -8.55 -15.22
C ILE A 312 -4.56 -8.57 -15.24
N HIS A 313 -5.21 -7.55 -15.80
CA HIS A 313 -6.67 -7.55 -16.00
C HIS A 313 -7.11 -8.74 -16.87
N ALA A 314 -6.38 -9.06 -17.94
CA ALA A 314 -6.65 -10.23 -18.75
C ALA A 314 -6.48 -11.55 -17.96
N ILE A 315 -5.48 -11.64 -17.08
CA ILE A 315 -5.30 -12.77 -16.17
C ILE A 315 -6.50 -12.88 -15.20
N PHE A 316 -6.93 -11.78 -14.58
CA PHE A 316 -8.10 -11.75 -13.69
C PHE A 316 -9.37 -12.16 -14.44
N LYS A 317 -9.61 -11.58 -15.62
CA LYS A 317 -10.78 -11.91 -16.48
C LYS A 317 -10.86 -13.41 -16.80
N ARG A 318 -9.71 -14.02 -17.04
CA ARG A 318 -9.61 -15.45 -17.40
C ARG A 318 -9.71 -16.40 -16.22
N PHE A 319 -9.13 -16.07 -15.07
CA PHE A 319 -8.89 -17.02 -13.99
C PHE A 319 -9.55 -16.65 -12.65
N ALA A 320 -9.93 -15.40 -12.42
CA ALA A 320 -10.53 -14.96 -11.15
C ALA A 320 -12.04 -14.78 -11.26
N LYS A 321 -12.77 -15.30 -10.28
CA LYS A 321 -14.24 -15.14 -10.20
C LYS A 321 -14.64 -13.83 -9.54
N ASN A 322 -14.04 -13.53 -8.40
CA ASN A 322 -14.34 -12.36 -7.56
C ASN A 322 -13.03 -11.77 -7.03
N PRO A 323 -12.22 -11.11 -7.88
CA PRO A 323 -10.97 -10.51 -7.44
C PRO A 323 -11.21 -9.26 -6.60
N VAL A 324 -10.52 -9.19 -5.46
CA VAL A 324 -10.47 -8.07 -4.54
C VAL A 324 -9.01 -7.69 -4.34
N VAL A 325 -8.61 -6.52 -4.82
CA VAL A 325 -7.26 -5.99 -4.64
C VAL A 325 -7.21 -5.16 -3.37
N LEU A 326 -6.16 -5.33 -2.58
CA LEU A 326 -5.86 -4.55 -1.38
C LEU A 326 -4.54 -3.83 -1.59
N ALA A 327 -4.50 -2.51 -1.38
CA ALA A 327 -3.35 -1.67 -1.62
C ALA A 327 -3.03 -0.73 -0.46
N GLY A 328 -1.77 -0.30 -0.36
CA GLY A 328 -1.23 0.67 0.60
C GLY A 328 -0.66 1.92 -0.08
N ASP A 329 0.60 2.27 0.23
CA ASP A 329 1.46 3.29 -0.39
C ASP A 329 0.95 4.75 -0.29
N THR A 330 -0.26 5.02 -0.71
CA THR A 330 -0.77 6.39 -0.91
C THR A 330 -1.28 7.07 0.35
N HIS A 331 -1.28 6.41 1.50
CA HIS A 331 -1.67 6.90 2.82
C HIS A 331 -3.15 7.32 2.97
N ASN A 332 -3.97 7.11 1.96
CA ASN A 332 -5.39 7.48 1.91
C ASN A 332 -6.30 6.26 1.75
N GLY A 333 -7.55 6.39 2.16
CA GLY A 333 -8.58 5.39 1.87
C GLY A 333 -9.06 5.50 0.43
N TRP A 334 -9.04 4.38 -0.32
CA TRP A 334 -9.52 4.33 -1.70
C TRP A 334 -10.43 3.14 -1.93
N ALA A 335 -11.43 3.31 -2.80
CA ALA A 335 -12.25 2.21 -3.30
C ALA A 335 -12.47 2.39 -4.80
N PHE A 336 -12.11 1.37 -5.60
CA PHE A 336 -12.27 1.41 -7.05
C PHE A 336 -13.10 0.23 -7.57
N ASN A 337 -13.93 0.50 -8.57
CA ASN A 337 -14.54 -0.49 -9.45
C ASN A 337 -13.66 -0.61 -10.69
N MET A 338 -12.71 -1.54 -10.67
CA MET A 338 -11.72 -1.70 -11.74
C MET A 338 -12.36 -2.19 -13.04
N GLN A 339 -11.99 -1.59 -14.15
CA GLN A 339 -12.48 -1.92 -15.50
C GLN A 339 -11.32 -2.18 -16.45
N ASP A 340 -11.53 -3.03 -17.44
CA ASP A 340 -10.61 -3.16 -18.58
C ASP A 340 -10.83 -2.04 -19.61
N GLN A 341 -10.09 -2.08 -20.72
CA GLN A 341 -10.18 -1.08 -21.78
C GLN A 341 -11.54 -1.09 -22.49
N GLU A 342 -12.25 -2.21 -22.47
CA GLU A 342 -13.61 -2.36 -23.01
C GLU A 342 -14.69 -1.83 -22.04
N GLY A 343 -14.32 -1.53 -20.80
CA GLY A 343 -15.23 -1.09 -19.73
C GLY A 343 -15.90 -2.23 -18.96
N ASP A 344 -15.45 -3.47 -19.17
CA ASP A 344 -15.94 -4.63 -18.43
C ASP A 344 -15.41 -4.62 -16.99
N ALA A 345 -16.27 -4.95 -16.02
CA ALA A 345 -15.88 -5.05 -14.62
C ALA A 345 -14.88 -6.19 -14.39
N ILE A 346 -13.70 -5.86 -13.90
CA ILE A 346 -12.62 -6.81 -13.62
C ILE A 346 -12.66 -7.28 -12.17
N GLY A 347 -12.88 -6.36 -11.23
CA GLY A 347 -12.89 -6.60 -9.80
C GLY A 347 -12.96 -5.29 -9.03
N VAL A 348 -12.74 -5.36 -7.73
CA VAL A 348 -12.74 -4.19 -6.86
C VAL A 348 -11.38 -4.02 -6.19
N GLU A 349 -11.03 -2.77 -5.85
CA GLU A 349 -9.85 -2.47 -5.06
C GLU A 349 -10.23 -1.64 -3.83
N ILE A 350 -9.57 -1.94 -2.71
CA ILE A 350 -9.59 -1.15 -1.47
C ILE A 350 -8.17 -0.75 -1.14
N GLY A 351 -7.91 0.56 -1.16
CA GLY A 351 -6.71 1.17 -0.59
C GLY A 351 -6.92 1.48 0.89
N THR A 352 -5.93 1.13 1.72
CA THR A 352 -5.97 1.39 3.16
C THR A 352 -5.40 2.76 3.48
N PRO A 353 -5.98 3.53 4.43
CA PRO A 353 -5.33 4.74 4.93
C PRO A 353 -4.02 4.39 5.63
N GLY A 354 -3.09 5.34 5.65
CA GLY A 354 -1.84 5.19 6.39
C GLY A 354 -2.08 5.15 7.92
N ILE A 355 -1.30 4.34 8.62
CA ILE A 355 -1.32 4.29 10.10
C ILE A 355 -1.01 5.66 10.67
N THR A 356 0.06 6.31 10.17
CA THR A 356 0.47 7.67 10.59
C THR A 356 0.98 8.54 9.45
N SER A 357 1.40 7.96 8.34
CA SER A 357 1.99 8.72 7.23
C SER A 357 0.99 9.72 6.64
N PRO A 358 1.42 10.97 6.35
CA PRO A 358 0.54 12.00 5.82
C PRO A 358 0.08 11.67 4.41
N GLY A 359 -1.21 11.84 4.15
CA GLY A 359 -1.82 11.63 2.86
C GLY A 359 -1.92 12.88 2.01
N MET A 360 -2.89 12.92 1.12
CA MET A 360 -3.07 13.99 0.14
C MET A 360 -3.26 15.37 0.77
N GLU A 361 -3.84 15.46 1.97
CA GLU A 361 -4.04 16.73 2.70
C GLU A 361 -2.73 17.46 3.03
N ALA A 362 -1.62 16.74 3.14
CA ALA A 362 -0.31 17.36 3.37
C ALA A 362 0.27 18.02 2.11
N TYR A 363 -0.19 17.60 0.95
CA TYR A 363 0.33 18.04 -0.35
C TYR A 363 -0.63 18.94 -1.10
N LEU A 364 -1.93 18.85 -0.81
CA LEU A 364 -3.00 19.60 -1.46
C LEU A 364 -3.91 20.22 -0.39
N PRO A 365 -3.71 21.49 -0.03
CA PRO A 365 -4.46 22.16 1.04
C PRO A 365 -5.86 22.59 0.55
N ALA A 366 -6.62 21.64 0.03
CA ALA A 366 -8.01 21.82 -0.33
C ALA A 366 -8.91 21.05 0.66
N PRO A 367 -10.13 21.52 0.93
CA PRO A 367 -11.06 20.80 1.78
C PRO A 367 -11.26 19.36 1.28
N PRO A 368 -11.24 18.32 2.15
CA PRO A 368 -11.34 16.93 1.75
C PRO A 368 -12.56 16.61 0.88
N ASP A 369 -13.72 17.23 1.17
CA ASP A 369 -14.94 17.03 0.39
C ASP A 369 -14.84 17.61 -1.04
N VAL A 370 -14.10 18.70 -1.21
CA VAL A 370 -13.84 19.30 -2.53
C VAL A 370 -12.94 18.37 -3.35
N LEU A 371 -11.86 17.88 -2.76
CA LEU A 371 -10.96 16.92 -3.40
C LEU A 371 -11.69 15.62 -3.75
N ARG A 372 -12.47 15.07 -2.79
CA ARG A 372 -13.26 13.86 -3.00
C ARG A 372 -14.21 14.01 -4.19
N LYS A 373 -14.96 15.12 -4.26
CA LYS A 373 -15.88 15.39 -5.36
C LYS A 373 -15.17 15.54 -6.69
N ALA A 374 -14.05 16.27 -6.72
CA ALA A 374 -13.28 16.52 -7.94
C ALA A 374 -12.65 15.23 -8.49
N LEU A 375 -12.02 14.42 -7.64
CA LEU A 375 -11.40 13.14 -8.02
C LEU A 375 -12.44 12.12 -8.50
N LYS A 376 -13.59 12.03 -7.84
CA LYS A 376 -14.70 11.16 -8.29
C LYS A 376 -15.27 11.60 -9.64
N ALA A 377 -15.26 12.88 -9.94
CA ALA A 377 -15.73 13.39 -11.24
C ALA A 377 -14.74 13.09 -12.39
N SER A 378 -13.43 13.05 -12.10
CA SER A 378 -12.40 12.79 -13.12
C SER A 378 -12.09 11.29 -13.30
N SER A 379 -12.25 10.46 -12.27
CA SER A 379 -11.86 9.05 -12.27
C SER A 379 -13.07 8.14 -12.26
N LYS A 380 -13.43 7.56 -13.42
CA LYS A 380 -14.63 6.73 -13.58
C LYS A 380 -14.65 5.47 -12.70
N GLU A 381 -13.48 4.89 -12.45
CA GLU A 381 -13.34 3.70 -11.62
C GLU A 381 -13.46 4.02 -10.12
N LEU A 382 -13.25 5.27 -9.72
CA LEU A 382 -13.23 5.68 -8.32
C LEU A 382 -14.64 5.68 -7.71
N TYR A 383 -14.90 4.67 -6.87
CA TYR A 383 -16.17 4.52 -6.15
C TYR A 383 -16.25 5.44 -4.94
N ASP A 384 -15.20 5.42 -4.08
CA ASP A 384 -15.12 6.28 -2.90
C ASP A 384 -13.68 6.50 -2.44
N LEU A 385 -13.45 7.54 -1.59
CA LEU A 385 -12.14 7.84 -1.03
C LEU A 385 -12.23 8.67 0.24
N ASP A 386 -11.16 8.59 1.04
CA ASP A 386 -10.85 9.52 2.13
C ASP A 386 -9.45 10.07 1.95
N THR A 387 -9.31 11.40 1.88
CA THR A 387 -8.06 12.07 1.53
C THR A 387 -7.30 12.66 2.73
N ALA A 388 -7.78 12.45 3.98
CA ALA A 388 -7.28 13.23 5.10
C ALA A 388 -7.02 12.43 6.39
N ARG A 389 -7.75 11.34 6.63
CA ARG A 389 -7.74 10.66 7.92
C ARG A 389 -6.74 9.50 7.97
N ARG A 390 -6.21 9.25 9.17
CA ARG A 390 -5.31 8.12 9.47
C ARG A 390 -6.11 6.96 10.04
N GLY A 391 -5.64 5.74 9.82
CA GLY A 391 -6.35 4.57 10.30
C GLY A 391 -5.92 3.27 9.64
N TRP A 392 -6.85 2.37 9.52
CA TRP A 392 -6.68 1.05 8.92
C TRP A 392 -8.00 0.57 8.30
N THR A 393 -7.96 -0.52 7.54
CA THR A 393 -9.17 -1.06 6.89
C THR A 393 -9.58 -2.38 7.54
N HIS A 394 -10.82 -2.46 7.99
CA HIS A 394 -11.48 -3.70 8.39
C HIS A 394 -12.22 -4.29 7.19
N ILE A 395 -11.94 -5.56 6.86
CA ILE A 395 -12.62 -6.27 5.77
C ILE A 395 -13.14 -7.60 6.28
N GLU A 396 -14.41 -7.89 6.03
CA GLU A 396 -15.04 -9.18 6.27
C GLU A 396 -15.39 -9.85 4.94
N PHE A 397 -14.99 -11.10 4.78
CA PHE A 397 -15.34 -11.97 3.66
C PHE A 397 -16.34 -13.02 4.13
N THR A 398 -17.42 -13.19 3.38
CA THR A 398 -18.39 -14.29 3.50
C THR A 398 -18.60 -14.93 2.13
N PRO A 399 -19.30 -16.09 2.01
CA PRO A 399 -19.64 -16.65 0.71
C PRO A 399 -20.47 -15.72 -0.19
N GLU A 400 -21.22 -14.76 0.40
CA GLU A 400 -22.15 -13.88 -0.30
C GLU A 400 -21.58 -12.53 -0.67
N ALA A 401 -20.70 -11.98 0.19
CA ALA A 401 -20.17 -10.64 0.02
C ALA A 401 -18.82 -10.43 0.72
N THR A 402 -18.09 -9.41 0.26
CA THR A 402 -17.06 -8.74 1.06
C THR A 402 -17.58 -7.38 1.51
N THR A 403 -17.33 -7.05 2.78
CA THR A 403 -17.71 -5.77 3.39
C THR A 403 -16.47 -5.12 3.99
N SER A 404 -16.13 -3.93 3.49
CA SER A 404 -14.98 -3.16 3.92
C SER A 404 -15.42 -1.89 4.63
N LYS A 405 -14.68 -1.49 5.67
CA LYS A 405 -14.81 -0.19 6.35
C LYS A 405 -13.43 0.35 6.65
N TRP A 406 -13.23 1.62 6.39
CA TRP A 406 -12.09 2.33 6.96
C TRP A 406 -12.40 2.68 8.42
N ARG A 407 -11.46 2.39 9.30
CA ARG A 407 -11.50 2.75 10.71
C ARG A 407 -10.49 3.85 10.95
N PHE A 408 -10.95 5.01 11.35
CA PHE A 408 -10.14 6.21 11.47
C PHE A 408 -9.91 6.60 12.92
N VAL A 409 -8.70 7.01 13.24
CA VAL A 409 -8.35 7.65 14.51
C VAL A 409 -8.58 9.16 14.43
N SER A 410 -9.10 9.75 15.50
CA SER A 410 -9.38 11.20 15.54
C SER A 410 -8.11 12.06 15.54
N THR A 411 -6.99 11.52 16.00
CA THR A 411 -5.69 12.19 16.08
C THR A 411 -4.57 11.17 16.22
N ILE A 412 -3.38 11.53 15.77
CA ILE A 412 -2.13 10.81 16.02
C ILE A 412 -1.17 11.62 16.91
N LEU A 413 -1.56 12.83 17.34
CA LEU A 413 -0.72 13.77 18.08
C LEU A 413 -1.09 13.89 19.56
N GLU A 414 -2.23 13.38 19.97
CA GLU A 414 -2.68 13.41 21.36
C GLU A 414 -2.74 11.99 21.91
N SER A 415 -2.50 11.83 23.22
CA SER A 415 -2.52 10.51 23.88
C SER A 415 -3.93 9.90 23.98
N ARG A 416 -4.97 10.73 23.91
CA ARG A 416 -6.38 10.28 23.87
C ARG A 416 -6.92 10.41 22.46
N TYR A 417 -7.58 9.40 22.02
CA TYR A 417 -8.19 9.36 20.70
C TYR A 417 -9.56 8.67 20.74
N SER A 418 -10.33 8.86 19.70
CA SER A 418 -11.58 8.14 19.40
C SER A 418 -11.51 7.50 18.01
N ILE A 419 -12.36 6.50 17.80
CA ILE A 419 -12.49 5.82 16.51
C ILE A 419 -13.78 6.26 15.83
N SER A 420 -13.70 6.47 14.52
CA SER A 420 -14.85 6.58 13.63
C SER A 420 -14.72 5.59 12.47
N GLU A 421 -15.83 5.19 11.89
CA GLU A 421 -15.87 4.28 10.75
C GLU A 421 -16.45 4.99 9.52
N SER A 422 -16.00 4.56 8.33
CA SER A 422 -16.71 4.90 7.09
C SER A 422 -18.04 4.15 7.00
N GLU A 423 -18.91 4.57 6.08
CA GLU A 423 -20.00 3.72 5.62
C GLU A 423 -19.43 2.40 5.06
N PRO A 424 -20.20 1.30 5.18
CA PRO A 424 -19.77 0.02 4.62
C PRO A 424 -19.66 0.07 3.10
N ILE A 425 -18.54 -0.42 2.57
CA ILE A 425 -18.28 -0.59 1.13
C ILE A 425 -18.45 -2.08 0.83
N VAL A 426 -19.47 -2.43 0.05
CA VAL A 426 -19.90 -3.82 -0.14
C VAL A 426 -19.72 -4.26 -1.59
N CYS A 427 -19.09 -5.42 -1.80
CA CYS A 427 -19.10 -6.11 -3.08
C CYS A 427 -19.75 -7.48 -2.93
N LYS A 428 -20.86 -7.72 -3.63
CA LYS A 428 -21.52 -9.04 -3.63
C LYS A 428 -20.81 -10.00 -4.58
N VAL A 429 -20.82 -11.29 -4.21
CA VAL A 429 -20.26 -12.35 -5.05
C VAL A 429 -20.83 -12.30 -6.47
N GLY A 430 -19.97 -12.40 -7.47
CA GLY A 430 -20.34 -12.35 -8.89
C GLY A 430 -20.57 -10.96 -9.47
N LYS A 431 -20.54 -9.88 -8.65
CA LYS A 431 -20.79 -8.50 -9.13
C LYS A 431 -19.54 -7.78 -9.62
N LYS A 432 -18.38 -8.04 -9.03
CA LYS A 432 -17.11 -7.37 -9.35
C LYS A 432 -17.17 -5.83 -9.28
N GLN A 433 -18.12 -5.31 -8.53
CA GLN A 433 -18.37 -3.87 -8.33
C GLN A 433 -18.93 -3.65 -6.92
N PHE A 434 -18.60 -2.50 -6.34
CA PHE A 434 -19.27 -2.00 -5.14
C PHE A 434 -20.67 -1.47 -5.47
N GLY A 435 -21.60 -1.67 -4.51
CA GLY A 435 -22.97 -1.18 -4.64
C GLY A 435 -23.83 -1.53 -3.43
#